data_247932bb37a860bc15ad4321fd4be478
#
_entry.id   247932bb37a860bc15ad4321fd4be478
#
_cell.length_a   1.000
_cell.length_b   1.000
_cell.length_c   1.000
_cell.angle_alpha   90.00
_cell.angle_beta   90.00
_cell.angle_gamma   90.00
#
_symmetry.space_group_name_H-M   'P 1'
#
loop_
_entity.id
_entity.type
_entity.pdbx_description
1 polymer ?
#
loop_
_entity_poly.entity_id
_entity_poly.type
_entity_poly.pdbx_seq_one_letter_code
_entity_poly.pdbx_strand_id
1 'polypeptide(L)'
;MVAQQLIVPDFDTYPTTHALEGASVIDGGVKVRWDDGLESRLPGLWLREFSPDASTFHAVTREQMITLTEIPADLTASEASIAQDGFLCIHWMPEGLESRYHPGWLRAHIPDAPDPIFELPERHLWRDDDQFGPTWFDGNAVRDRNDSERKCSALVQ
;
A
#
# COMPACT_ATOMS: atom_id res chain seq x y z
N MET A 1 19.85 -12.14 9.11
CA MET A 1 18.54 -11.50 9.18
C MET A 1 17.73 -12.01 7.98
N VAL A 2 16.63 -12.70 8.21
CA VAL A 2 15.72 -13.10 7.15
C VAL A 2 15.00 -11.81 6.76
N ALA A 3 15.11 -11.37 5.50
CA ALA A 3 14.34 -10.24 5.01
C ALA A 3 12.86 -10.57 5.23
N GLN A 4 12.19 -9.76 6.03
CA GLN A 4 10.76 -9.90 6.27
C GLN A 4 10.06 -9.68 4.92
N GLN A 5 9.47 -10.73 4.39
CA GLN A 5 8.81 -10.66 3.10
C GLN A 5 7.58 -9.76 3.23
N LEU A 6 7.49 -8.73 2.42
CA LEU A 6 6.28 -7.90 2.34
C LEU A 6 5.11 -8.80 1.97
N ILE A 7 4.11 -8.83 2.83
CA ILE A 7 2.98 -9.75 2.71
C ILE A 7 1.79 -9.07 2.07
N VAL A 8 1.65 -7.76 2.28
CA VAL A 8 0.56 -7.00 1.66
C VAL A 8 0.74 -7.05 0.15
N PRO A 9 -0.29 -7.51 -0.56
CA PRO A 9 -0.24 -7.57 -2.01
C PRO A 9 -0.08 -6.18 -2.57
N ASP A 10 0.47 -6.16 -3.75
CA ASP A 10 0.42 -5.00 -4.61
C ASP A 10 1.22 -3.78 -4.14
N PHE A 11 2.09 -3.91 -3.13
CA PHE A 11 3.08 -2.86 -2.86
C PHE A 11 3.97 -2.61 -4.08
N ASP A 12 4.28 -3.65 -4.83
CA ASP A 12 5.07 -3.60 -6.06
C ASP A 12 4.27 -3.07 -7.27
N THR A 13 2.94 -2.98 -7.17
CA THR A 13 2.10 -2.38 -8.22
C THR A 13 2.08 -0.86 -8.14
N TYR A 14 2.45 -0.29 -6.99
CA TYR A 14 2.56 1.16 -6.84
C TYR A 14 3.91 1.63 -7.38
N PRO A 15 3.94 2.43 -8.45
CA PRO A 15 5.20 2.94 -8.96
C PRO A 15 5.86 3.86 -7.95
N THR A 16 7.17 3.72 -7.76
CA THR A 16 7.96 4.67 -7.01
C THR A 16 8.24 5.88 -7.88
N THR A 17 7.32 6.84 -7.89
CA THR A 17 7.47 8.09 -8.65
C THR A 17 8.34 9.09 -7.91
N HIS A 18 8.36 9.01 -6.58
CA HIS A 18 9.15 9.85 -5.69
C HIS A 18 9.85 9.01 -4.62
N ALA A 19 11.09 9.35 -4.36
CA ALA A 19 11.89 8.70 -3.33
C ALA A 19 11.74 9.39 -1.97
N LEU A 20 11.86 8.62 -0.90
CA LEU A 20 11.98 9.16 0.45
C LEU A 20 13.40 9.65 0.68
N GLU A 21 13.54 10.91 1.12
CA GLU A 21 14.84 11.52 1.48
C GLU A 21 15.04 11.64 2.99
N GLY A 22 13.97 11.66 3.76
CA GLY A 22 14.05 11.81 5.20
C GLY A 22 12.84 11.23 5.92
N ALA A 23 13.10 10.70 7.12
CA ALA A 23 12.07 10.23 8.04
C ALA A 23 12.42 10.69 9.45
N SER A 24 11.41 11.04 10.24
CA SER A 24 11.57 11.41 11.64
C SER A 24 10.31 11.09 12.43
N VAL A 25 10.51 10.62 13.65
CA VAL A 25 9.40 10.42 14.59
C VAL A 25 8.86 11.78 15.02
N ILE A 26 7.55 11.92 15.06
CA ILE A 26 6.82 13.07 15.57
C ILE A 26 5.75 12.60 16.55
N ASP A 27 5.18 13.53 17.30
CA ASP A 27 4.04 13.19 18.15
C ASP A 27 2.88 12.62 17.33
N GLY A 28 2.43 11.43 17.72
CA GLY A 28 1.35 10.68 17.07
C GLY A 28 1.70 10.02 15.72
N GLY A 29 2.98 9.95 15.32
CA GLY A 29 3.34 9.27 14.07
C GLY A 29 4.74 9.55 13.53
N VAL A 30 4.85 9.58 12.20
CA VAL A 30 6.10 9.78 11.47
C VAL A 30 5.94 10.90 10.44
N LYS A 31 6.92 11.78 10.37
CA LYS A 31 7.05 12.75 9.28
C LYS A 31 8.06 12.24 8.26
N VAL A 32 7.69 12.26 7.00
CA VAL A 32 8.57 11.92 5.87
C VAL A 32 8.77 13.12 4.95
N ARG A 33 9.92 13.17 4.30
CA ARG A 33 10.23 14.13 3.24
C ARG A 33 10.55 13.39 1.97
N TRP A 34 9.97 13.86 0.87
CA TRP A 34 10.11 13.31 -0.47
C TRP A 34 11.14 14.10 -1.29
N ASP A 35 11.65 13.52 -2.37
CA ASP A 35 12.64 14.11 -3.27
C ASP A 35 12.11 15.32 -4.07
N ASP A 36 10.78 15.48 -4.18
CA ASP A 36 10.13 16.67 -4.75
C ASP A 36 9.93 17.81 -3.73
N GLY A 37 10.41 17.63 -2.50
CA GLY A 37 10.31 18.58 -1.40
C GLY A 37 9.01 18.51 -0.62
N LEU A 38 8.05 17.65 -0.99
CA LEU A 38 6.84 17.44 -0.20
C LEU A 38 7.18 16.85 1.17
N GLU A 39 6.55 17.37 2.22
CA GLU A 39 6.57 16.78 3.56
C GLU A 39 5.20 16.23 3.90
N SER A 40 5.15 15.00 4.36
CA SER A 40 3.91 14.32 4.75
C SER A 40 3.97 13.87 6.20
N ARG A 41 2.85 14.04 6.91
CA ARG A 41 2.65 13.52 8.27
C ARG A 41 1.82 12.25 8.19
N LEU A 42 2.38 11.13 8.63
CA LEU A 42 1.76 9.82 8.59
C LEU A 42 1.34 9.44 10.02
N PRO A 43 0.03 9.30 10.30
CA PRO A 43 -0.45 8.91 11.62
C PRO A 43 0.07 7.53 12.00
N GLY A 44 0.59 7.38 13.23
CA GLY A 44 1.19 6.12 13.69
C GLY A 44 0.18 4.99 13.74
N LEU A 45 -1.02 5.25 14.20
CA LEU A 45 -2.10 4.26 14.26
C LEU A 45 -2.45 3.72 12.86
N TRP A 46 -2.57 4.61 11.87
CA TRP A 46 -2.83 4.21 10.49
C TRP A 46 -1.67 3.39 9.92
N LEU A 47 -0.42 3.83 10.12
CA LEU A 47 0.74 3.05 9.68
C LEU A 47 0.77 1.66 10.30
N ARG A 48 0.49 1.54 11.62
CA ARG A 48 0.50 0.26 12.30
C ARG A 48 -0.64 -0.66 11.86
N GLU A 49 -1.83 -0.11 11.64
CA GLU A 49 -2.99 -0.85 11.13
C GLU A 49 -2.74 -1.43 9.73
N PHE A 50 -2.05 -0.68 8.87
CA PHE A 50 -1.69 -1.12 7.51
C PHE A 50 -0.24 -1.60 7.39
N SER A 51 0.35 -2.02 8.50
CA SER A 51 1.70 -2.57 8.48
C SER A 51 1.77 -3.86 7.64
N PRO A 52 2.70 -3.95 6.67
CA PRO A 52 2.76 -5.07 5.73
C PRO A 52 3.48 -6.30 6.31
N ASP A 53 3.33 -6.58 7.59
CA ASP A 53 3.94 -7.72 8.24
C ASP A 53 2.97 -8.89 8.46
N ALA A 54 3.53 -10.07 8.75
CA ALA A 54 2.77 -11.31 8.91
C ALA A 54 1.84 -11.30 10.13
N SER A 55 2.05 -10.41 11.09
CA SER A 55 1.16 -10.26 12.24
C SER A 55 -0.08 -9.44 11.93
N THR A 56 -0.02 -8.66 10.85
CA THR A 56 -1.09 -7.76 10.44
C THR A 56 -1.95 -8.32 9.30
N PHE A 57 -1.32 -8.98 8.32
CA PHE A 57 -2.03 -9.52 7.15
C PHE A 57 -1.74 -11.00 6.93
N HIS A 58 -2.77 -11.76 6.59
CA HIS A 58 -2.63 -13.16 6.25
C HIS A 58 -1.95 -13.33 4.88
N ALA A 59 -0.89 -14.16 4.83
CA ALA A 59 -0.01 -14.27 3.65
C ALA A 59 -0.72 -14.73 2.36
N VAL A 60 -1.81 -15.50 2.49
CA VAL A 60 -2.52 -16.10 1.35
C VAL A 60 -3.81 -15.36 1.04
N THR A 61 -4.67 -15.17 2.05
CA THR A 61 -5.98 -14.54 1.86
C THR A 61 -5.90 -13.01 1.79
N ARG A 62 -4.81 -12.43 2.28
CA ARG A 62 -4.58 -11.00 2.34
C ARG A 62 -5.54 -10.24 3.27
N GLU A 63 -6.25 -10.98 4.08
CA GLU A 63 -7.14 -10.42 5.09
C GLU A 63 -6.35 -9.84 6.25
N GLN A 64 -6.84 -8.74 6.78
CA GLN A 64 -6.30 -8.13 7.99
C GLN A 64 -6.56 -9.06 9.18
N MET A 65 -5.50 -9.38 9.93
CA MET A 65 -5.52 -10.33 11.04
C MET A 65 -5.70 -9.68 12.42
N ILE A 66 -5.54 -8.37 12.47
CA ILE A 66 -5.69 -7.57 13.69
C ILE A 66 -6.87 -6.62 13.56
N THR A 67 -7.47 -6.31 14.67
CA THR A 67 -8.47 -5.24 14.76
C THR A 67 -7.86 -3.98 15.37
N LEU A 68 -8.45 -2.83 15.11
CA LEU A 68 -7.98 -1.55 15.63
C LEU A 68 -7.88 -1.55 17.18
N THR A 69 -8.75 -2.30 17.84
CA THR A 69 -8.79 -2.42 19.31
C THR A 69 -7.69 -3.30 19.91
N GLU A 70 -7.00 -4.08 19.08
CA GLU A 70 -5.86 -4.90 19.49
C GLU A 70 -4.54 -4.14 19.44
N ILE A 71 -4.52 -3.00 18.74
CA ILE A 71 -3.36 -2.11 18.73
C ILE A 71 -3.28 -1.39 20.07
N PRO A 72 -2.10 -1.39 20.74
CA PRO A 72 -1.95 -0.72 22.03
C PRO A 72 -2.33 0.76 21.98
N ALA A 73 -3.09 1.23 22.98
CA ALA A 73 -3.52 2.62 23.05
C ALA A 73 -2.36 3.61 23.23
N ASP A 74 -1.23 3.13 23.79
CA ASP A 74 0.02 3.86 23.97
C ASP A 74 1.03 3.60 22.85
N LEU A 75 0.55 3.14 21.68
CA LEU A 75 1.39 2.92 20.51
C LEU A 75 2.18 4.17 20.14
N THR A 76 3.48 4.01 20.00
CA THR A 76 4.37 5.06 19.51
C THR A 76 5.42 4.50 18.55
N ALA A 77 5.85 5.30 17.59
CA ALA A 77 7.06 5.02 16.85
C ALA A 77 8.26 5.43 17.72
N SER A 78 9.16 4.51 18.00
CA SER A 78 10.41 4.82 18.72
C SER A 78 11.54 5.24 17.79
N GLU A 79 11.51 4.72 16.56
CA GLU A 79 12.49 5.03 15.51
C GLU A 79 11.82 5.01 14.14
N ALA A 80 12.27 5.90 13.25
CA ALA A 80 11.88 5.92 11.84
C ALA A 80 13.12 6.21 10.99
N SER A 81 13.39 5.36 10.01
CA SER A 81 14.56 5.47 9.14
C SER A 81 14.23 5.03 7.72
N ILE A 82 15.09 5.39 6.77
CA ILE A 82 14.99 4.95 5.38
C ILE A 82 16.06 3.90 5.15
N ALA A 83 15.66 2.71 4.74
CA ALA A 83 16.56 1.61 4.40
C ALA A 83 17.29 1.86 3.07
N GLN A 84 18.35 1.09 2.81
CA GLN A 84 19.15 1.22 1.58
C GLN A 84 18.34 0.99 0.29
N ASP A 85 17.26 0.22 0.37
CA ASP A 85 16.34 -0.05 -0.74
C ASP A 85 15.21 0.99 -0.87
N GLY A 86 15.26 2.07 -0.08
CA GLY A 86 14.32 3.18 -0.13
C GLY A 86 13.02 2.98 0.67
N PHE A 87 12.88 1.87 1.39
CA PHE A 87 11.70 1.63 2.24
C PHE A 87 11.77 2.43 3.53
N LEU A 88 10.61 2.90 4.01
CA LEU A 88 10.48 3.44 5.35
C LEU A 88 10.44 2.30 6.36
N CYS A 89 11.35 2.28 7.32
CA CYS A 89 11.39 1.35 8.44
C CYS A 89 10.96 2.07 9.72
N ILE A 90 10.07 1.45 10.49
CA ILE A 90 9.54 2.01 11.74
C ILE A 90 9.60 0.94 12.83
N HIS A 91 10.16 1.30 14.00
CA HIS A 91 10.07 0.48 15.20
C HIS A 91 8.92 0.96 16.09
N TRP A 92 8.06 0.02 16.47
CA TRP A 92 6.86 0.28 17.27
C TRP A 92 7.05 -0.10 18.74
N MET A 93 6.64 0.79 19.62
CA MET A 93 6.56 0.51 21.06
C MET A 93 5.10 0.61 21.53
N PRO A 94 4.65 -0.22 22.47
CA PRO A 94 5.41 -1.20 23.26
C PRO A 94 5.59 -2.58 22.59
N GLU A 95 5.10 -2.77 21.36
CA GLU A 95 5.06 -4.08 20.69
C GLU A 95 6.46 -4.65 20.36
N GLY A 96 7.47 -3.79 20.22
CA GLY A 96 8.80 -4.19 19.74
C GLY A 96 8.83 -4.67 18.29
N LEU A 97 7.82 -4.31 17.51
CA LEU A 97 7.66 -4.70 16.11
C LEU A 97 8.39 -3.73 15.19
N GLU A 98 9.01 -4.25 14.13
CA GLU A 98 9.52 -3.46 13.02
C GLU A 98 8.63 -3.62 11.79
N SER A 99 8.20 -2.52 11.21
CA SER A 99 7.41 -2.50 9.99
C SER A 99 8.13 -1.77 8.87
N ARG A 100 7.93 -2.25 7.62
CA ARG A 100 8.58 -1.69 6.43
C ARG A 100 7.54 -1.33 5.39
N TYR A 101 7.60 -0.08 4.88
CA TYR A 101 6.61 0.46 3.95
C TYR A 101 7.27 0.86 2.63
N HIS A 102 6.66 0.42 1.55
CA HIS A 102 7.09 0.76 0.20
C HIS A 102 6.81 2.26 -0.11
N PRO A 103 7.77 3.02 -0.65
CA PRO A 103 7.60 4.44 -0.90
C PRO A 103 6.47 4.75 -1.88
N GLY A 104 6.31 3.97 -2.95
CA GLY A 104 5.21 4.13 -3.89
C GLY A 104 3.84 3.94 -3.25
N TRP A 105 3.69 2.92 -2.40
CA TRP A 105 2.46 2.70 -1.65
C TRP A 105 2.16 3.87 -0.70
N LEU A 106 3.15 4.33 0.06
CA LEU A 106 2.98 5.48 0.95
C LEU A 106 2.54 6.71 0.15
N ARG A 107 3.23 7.01 -0.95
CA ARG A 107 2.92 8.18 -1.79
C ARG A 107 1.49 8.13 -2.32
N ALA A 108 1.01 6.94 -2.68
CA ALA A 108 -0.33 6.70 -3.16
C ALA A 108 -1.44 7.00 -2.15
N HIS A 109 -1.14 6.88 -0.86
CA HIS A 109 -2.14 6.94 0.20
C HIS A 109 -2.08 8.22 1.04
N ILE A 110 -1.16 9.13 0.75
CA ILE A 110 -1.14 10.44 1.42
C ILE A 110 -2.15 11.40 0.78
N PRO A 111 -2.93 12.13 1.59
CA PRO A 111 -3.99 13.02 1.09
C PRO A 111 -3.49 14.15 0.18
N ASP A 112 -2.25 14.58 0.40
CA ASP A 112 -1.64 15.71 -0.30
C ASP A 112 -0.80 15.28 -1.52
N ALA A 113 -0.89 14.01 -1.94
CA ALA A 113 -0.22 13.56 -3.15
C ALA A 113 -0.83 14.27 -4.37
N PRO A 114 -0.04 15.02 -5.14
CA PRO A 114 -0.56 15.78 -6.26
C PRO A 114 -0.99 14.91 -7.45
N ASP A 115 -0.53 13.66 -7.49
CA ASP A 115 -0.75 12.78 -8.63
C ASP A 115 -1.79 11.71 -8.30
N PRO A 116 -2.92 11.67 -9.00
CA PRO A 116 -3.85 10.56 -8.90
C PRO A 116 -3.16 9.30 -9.43
N ILE A 117 -2.95 8.30 -8.57
CA ILE A 117 -2.25 7.06 -8.93
C ILE A 117 -3.12 6.14 -9.78
N PHE A 118 -4.43 6.29 -9.69
CA PHE A 118 -5.37 5.55 -10.49
C PHE A 118 -6.46 6.48 -11.02
N GLU A 119 -6.45 6.75 -12.32
CA GLU A 119 -7.67 7.14 -13.00
C GLU A 119 -8.56 5.90 -13.09
N LEU A 120 -9.65 5.91 -12.35
CA LEU A 120 -10.68 4.89 -12.54
C LEU A 120 -11.21 5.02 -13.96
N PRO A 121 -11.31 3.92 -14.71
CA PRO A 121 -11.91 3.96 -16.03
C PRO A 121 -13.33 4.54 -15.95
N GLU A 122 -13.73 5.26 -16.99
CA GLU A 122 -15.08 5.78 -17.08
C GLU A 122 -16.07 4.62 -16.91
N ARG A 123 -17.00 4.76 -15.94
CA ARG A 123 -17.97 3.71 -15.66
C ARG A 123 -19.03 3.69 -16.76
N HIS A 124 -19.06 2.62 -17.51
CA HIS A 124 -20.21 2.31 -18.36
C HIS A 124 -21.28 1.62 -17.52
N LEU A 125 -22.33 2.38 -17.14
CA LEU A 125 -23.44 1.83 -16.37
C LEU A 125 -24.32 1.04 -17.32
N TRP A 126 -24.40 -0.27 -17.12
CA TRP A 126 -25.30 -1.11 -17.90
C TRP A 126 -26.77 -0.76 -17.61
N ARG A 127 -27.59 -0.89 -18.64
CA ARG A 127 -29.03 -0.69 -18.59
C ARG A 127 -29.73 -1.94 -19.12
N ASP A 128 -31.03 -2.04 -18.94
CA ASP A 128 -31.85 -3.18 -19.41
C ASP A 128 -31.90 -3.31 -20.94
N ASP A 129 -31.54 -2.25 -21.68
CA ASP A 129 -31.41 -2.22 -23.13
C ASP A 129 -30.01 -2.64 -23.63
N ASP A 130 -29.04 -2.81 -22.74
CA ASP A 130 -27.73 -3.30 -23.11
C ASP A 130 -27.76 -4.81 -23.43
N GLN A 131 -27.23 -5.19 -24.58
CA GLN A 131 -27.11 -6.60 -24.95
C GLN A 131 -25.90 -7.22 -24.25
N PHE A 132 -26.16 -7.94 -23.15
CA PHE A 132 -25.15 -8.71 -22.46
C PHE A 132 -24.94 -10.06 -23.10
N GLY A 133 -23.74 -10.29 -23.62
CA GLY A 133 -23.22 -11.62 -23.90
C GLY A 133 -22.12 -11.98 -22.92
N PRO A 134 -21.95 -13.26 -22.57
CA PRO A 134 -20.80 -13.67 -21.76
C PRO A 134 -19.51 -13.36 -22.51
N THR A 135 -18.62 -12.58 -21.87
CA THR A 135 -17.28 -12.34 -22.40
C THR A 135 -16.36 -13.46 -21.94
N TRP A 136 -15.88 -14.26 -22.88
CA TRP A 136 -14.99 -15.38 -22.60
C TRP A 136 -13.54 -14.95 -22.67
N PHE A 137 -12.78 -15.25 -21.62
CA PHE A 137 -11.34 -15.00 -21.55
C PHE A 137 -10.61 -16.32 -21.35
N ASP A 138 -9.48 -16.50 -22.03
CA ASP A 138 -8.57 -17.58 -21.72
C ASP A 138 -7.89 -17.30 -20.37
N GLY A 139 -8.16 -18.13 -19.37
CA GLY A 139 -7.60 -17.99 -18.03
C GLY A 139 -6.07 -18.10 -18.00
N ASN A 140 -5.45 -18.76 -18.97
CA ASN A 140 -3.98 -18.81 -19.05
C ASN A 140 -3.43 -17.48 -19.57
N ALA A 141 -4.07 -16.87 -20.55
CA ALA A 141 -3.69 -15.56 -21.05
C ALA A 141 -3.86 -14.45 -19.99
N VAL A 142 -4.80 -14.59 -19.06
CA VAL A 142 -4.96 -13.67 -17.93
C VAL A 142 -3.85 -13.85 -16.88
N ARG A 143 -3.32 -15.06 -16.72
CA ARG A 143 -2.20 -15.35 -15.81
C ARG A 143 -0.87 -14.86 -16.34
N ASP A 144 -0.69 -14.80 -17.65
CA ASP A 144 0.50 -14.24 -18.28
C ASP A 144 0.44 -12.71 -18.17
N ARG A 145 1.20 -12.17 -17.22
CA ARG A 145 1.20 -10.73 -16.85
C ARG A 145 1.34 -9.75 -18.01
N ASN A 146 1.92 -10.17 -19.13
CA ASN A 146 2.10 -9.32 -20.31
C ASN A 146 0.81 -8.95 -21.05
N ASP A 147 -0.30 -9.66 -20.80
CA ASP A 147 -1.59 -9.45 -21.45
C ASP A 147 -2.72 -9.05 -20.48
N SER A 148 -2.41 -9.04 -19.17
CA SER A 148 -3.40 -8.84 -18.10
C SER A 148 -3.91 -7.40 -18.02
N GLU A 149 -3.07 -6.41 -18.25
CA GLU A 149 -3.47 -4.99 -18.16
C GLU A 149 -4.52 -4.60 -19.21
N ARG A 150 -4.39 -5.09 -20.44
CA ARG A 150 -5.37 -4.82 -21.49
C ARG A 150 -6.68 -5.58 -21.31
N LYS A 151 -6.63 -6.81 -20.75
CA LYS A 151 -7.81 -7.67 -20.59
C LYS A 151 -8.57 -7.39 -19.30
N CYS A 152 -7.90 -7.01 -18.23
CA CYS A 152 -8.56 -6.52 -17.02
C CYS A 152 -9.33 -5.22 -17.27
N SER A 153 -8.79 -4.31 -18.08
CA SER A 153 -9.50 -3.08 -18.48
C SER A 153 -10.76 -3.37 -19.30
N ALA A 154 -10.78 -4.46 -20.08
CA ALA A 154 -11.97 -4.89 -20.84
C ALA A 154 -13.04 -5.61 -19.98
N LEU A 155 -12.68 -6.10 -18.78
CA LEU A 155 -13.61 -6.72 -17.83
C LEU A 155 -14.38 -5.69 -17.00
N VAL A 156 -13.93 -4.43 -16.99
CA VAL A 156 -14.50 -3.32 -16.19
C VAL A 156 -15.36 -2.39 -17.07
N GLN A 157 -15.38 -2.60 -18.37
CA GLN A 157 -16.28 -1.97 -19.32
C GLN A 157 -17.56 -2.79 -19.42
#